data_4740c546ad583f5f97fb2672e9cad8ad
#
_entry.id   4740c546ad583f5f97fb2672e9cad8ad
#
_cell.length_a   1.000
_cell.length_b   1.000
_cell.length_c   1.000
_cell.angle_alpha   90.00
_cell.angle_beta   90.00
_cell.angle_gamma   90.00
#
_symmetry.space_group_name_H-M   'P 1'
#
loop_
_entity.id
_entity.type
_entity.pdbx_description
1 polymer ?
#
loop_
_entity_poly.entity_id
_entity_poly.type
_entity_poly.pdbx_seq_one_letter_code
_entity_poly.pdbx_strand_id
1 'polypeptide(L)'
;MDVKSRIQDVPVSGKVKKRTTGIVGLNLLLDGGFPEGTLIMIYGTPIAGVDLASKQFWQAEGGEEGTYLMNEGDIEVGMIDATDLHPEMYIPHMAGGRIIVDSLSTIIIKYGIEEALKFLRKTREEMRKRGANMLFVVYTDIHPQMEMTRIMRAADLVIEFKTDIHQAEIERTLAVHKIKDAAAPQRLLPFIISDKGIEASTTSRVV
;
A
#
# COMPACT_ATOMS: atom_id res chain seq x y z
N MET A 1 -40.45 -23.18 13.43
CA MET A 1 -39.65 -21.95 13.67
C MET A 1 -38.83 -21.72 12.44
N ASP A 2 -39.13 -20.66 11.74
CA ASP A 2 -38.71 -20.41 10.35
C ASP A 2 -37.36 -19.73 10.31
N VAL A 3 -36.34 -20.35 9.71
CA VAL A 3 -34.94 -19.87 9.63
C VAL A 3 -34.72 -18.98 8.42
N LYS A 4 -35.77 -18.54 7.72
CA LYS A 4 -35.71 -17.86 6.42
C LYS A 4 -35.68 -16.30 6.44
N SER A 5 -35.49 -15.65 7.57
CA SER A 5 -35.61 -14.17 7.61
C SER A 5 -34.37 -13.42 8.12
N ARG A 6 -33.15 -13.76 7.66
CA ARG A 6 -31.95 -12.95 7.92
C ARG A 6 -31.00 -12.93 6.73
N ILE A 7 -31.52 -12.79 5.54
CA ILE A 7 -30.72 -12.22 4.44
C ILE A 7 -31.07 -10.74 4.41
N GLN A 8 -30.34 -9.95 5.18
CA GLN A 8 -30.41 -8.50 5.06
C GLN A 8 -29.82 -8.11 3.71
N ASP A 9 -30.58 -7.36 2.96
CA ASP A 9 -30.22 -6.74 1.69
C ASP A 9 -28.82 -6.12 1.78
N VAL A 10 -27.86 -6.68 1.04
CA VAL A 10 -26.57 -6.03 0.77
C VAL A 10 -26.90 -4.85 -0.14
N PRO A 11 -26.62 -3.60 0.26
CA PRO A 11 -26.95 -2.45 -0.57
C PRO A 11 -26.17 -2.55 -1.88
N VAL A 12 -26.91 -2.46 -2.99
CA VAL A 12 -26.44 -2.40 -4.35
C VAL A 12 -25.40 -1.30 -4.51
N SER A 13 -24.20 -1.69 -4.85
CA SER A 13 -23.11 -1.02 -5.57
C SER A 13 -23.32 0.45 -5.94
N GLY A 14 -23.08 1.36 -5.00
CA GLY A 14 -22.53 2.67 -5.34
C GLY A 14 -21.10 2.47 -5.84
N LYS A 15 -20.68 3.09 -6.95
CA LYS A 15 -19.29 3.03 -7.44
C LYS A 15 -18.37 3.40 -6.27
N VAL A 16 -17.54 2.45 -5.83
CA VAL A 16 -16.54 2.69 -4.79
C VAL A 16 -15.62 3.80 -5.30
N LYS A 17 -15.55 4.91 -4.57
CA LYS A 17 -14.67 6.02 -4.94
C LYS A 17 -13.22 5.55 -4.82
N LYS A 18 -12.40 5.84 -5.82
CA LYS A 18 -11.01 5.41 -5.91
C LYS A 18 -10.07 6.61 -6.01
N ARG A 19 -8.89 6.44 -5.45
CA ARG A 19 -7.83 7.45 -5.46
C ARG A 19 -6.69 6.96 -6.34
N THR A 20 -6.19 7.82 -7.24
CA THR A 20 -5.06 7.49 -8.13
C THR A 20 -3.85 7.03 -7.33
N THR A 21 -3.16 6.02 -7.86
CA THR A 21 -1.94 5.46 -7.27
C THR A 21 -0.68 6.26 -7.60
N GLY A 22 -0.76 7.22 -8.54
CA GLY A 22 0.40 7.89 -9.12
C GLY A 22 1.08 7.09 -10.25
N ILE A 23 0.72 5.81 -10.43
CA ILE A 23 1.28 4.92 -11.45
C ILE A 23 0.18 4.56 -12.44
N VAL A 24 0.26 5.09 -13.66
CA VAL A 24 -0.82 4.96 -14.67
C VAL A 24 -1.20 3.51 -14.94
N GLY A 25 -0.21 2.63 -15.17
CA GLY A 25 -0.47 1.21 -15.44
C GLY A 25 -1.15 0.50 -14.25
N LEU A 26 -0.81 0.88 -13.01
CA LEU A 26 -1.45 0.34 -11.82
C LEU A 26 -2.88 0.86 -11.65
N ASN A 27 -3.14 2.13 -12.01
CA ASN A 27 -4.50 2.68 -12.04
C ASN A 27 -5.39 1.91 -13.03
N LEU A 28 -4.86 1.59 -14.22
CA LEU A 28 -5.59 0.78 -15.21
C LEU A 28 -5.85 -0.64 -14.69
N LEU A 29 -4.86 -1.27 -14.06
CA LEU A 29 -4.98 -2.60 -13.49
C LEU A 29 -6.03 -2.67 -12.38
N LEU A 30 -6.15 -1.61 -11.59
CA LEU A 30 -7.06 -1.48 -10.45
C LEU A 30 -8.39 -0.77 -10.82
N ASP A 31 -8.65 -0.54 -12.11
CA ASP A 31 -9.86 0.16 -12.58
C ASP A 31 -10.08 1.51 -11.89
N GLY A 32 -9.03 2.35 -11.89
CA GLY A 32 -9.06 3.74 -11.41
C GLY A 32 -8.21 4.02 -10.15
N GLY A 33 -7.62 3.01 -9.52
CA GLY A 33 -6.72 3.20 -8.37
C GLY A 33 -7.16 2.53 -7.09
N PHE A 34 -6.71 3.04 -5.95
CA PHE A 34 -7.01 2.47 -4.62
C PHE A 34 -8.41 2.85 -4.14
N PRO A 35 -9.24 1.87 -3.69
CA PRO A 35 -10.51 2.18 -3.03
C PRO A 35 -10.28 3.06 -1.81
N GLU A 36 -11.07 4.13 -1.64
CA GLU A 36 -10.96 5.00 -0.47
C GLU A 36 -11.23 4.25 0.85
N GLY A 37 -10.61 4.72 1.93
CA GLY A 37 -10.77 4.13 3.26
C GLY A 37 -10.00 2.83 3.48
N THR A 38 -8.98 2.52 2.65
CA THR A 38 -8.26 1.23 2.69
C THR A 38 -6.83 1.36 3.24
N LEU A 39 -6.37 0.26 3.85
CA LEU A 39 -4.97 0.03 4.19
C LEU A 39 -4.30 -0.75 3.05
N ILE A 40 -3.27 -0.17 2.47
CA ILE A 40 -2.53 -0.72 1.35
C ILE A 40 -1.14 -1.14 1.84
N MET A 41 -0.84 -2.42 1.73
CA MET A 41 0.50 -2.95 1.92
C MET A 41 1.21 -3.00 0.57
N ILE A 42 2.36 -2.34 0.47
CA ILE A 42 3.32 -2.62 -0.59
C ILE A 42 4.55 -3.26 0.03
N TYR A 43 5.09 -4.29 -0.64
CA TYR A 43 6.27 -4.98 -0.13
C TYR A 43 7.20 -5.43 -1.24
N GLY A 44 8.47 -5.56 -0.90
CA GLY A 44 9.54 -5.96 -1.79
C GLY A 44 10.89 -5.78 -1.13
N THR A 45 11.96 -6.05 -1.87
CA THR A 45 13.32 -5.71 -1.43
C THR A 45 13.53 -4.18 -1.52
N PRO A 46 14.52 -3.61 -0.82
CA PRO A 46 14.82 -2.16 -0.91
C PRO A 46 15.13 -1.68 -2.34
N ILE A 47 15.60 -2.58 -3.21
CA ILE A 47 15.92 -2.25 -4.62
C ILE A 47 14.75 -2.43 -5.59
N ALA A 48 13.60 -2.89 -5.10
CA ALA A 48 12.44 -3.16 -5.94
C ALA A 48 11.62 -1.90 -6.28
N GLY A 49 11.94 -0.74 -5.68
CA GLY A 49 11.26 0.54 -5.95
C GLY A 49 10.02 0.80 -5.11
N VAL A 50 9.88 0.12 -3.96
CA VAL A 50 8.75 0.34 -3.04
C VAL A 50 8.71 1.77 -2.49
N ASP A 51 9.88 2.37 -2.23
CA ASP A 51 10.04 3.76 -1.82
C ASP A 51 9.56 4.74 -2.91
N LEU A 52 9.93 4.49 -4.16
CA LEU A 52 9.49 5.30 -5.31
C LEU A 52 7.98 5.22 -5.49
N ALA A 53 7.40 4.02 -5.37
CA ALA A 53 5.95 3.83 -5.43
C ALA A 53 5.22 4.60 -4.32
N SER A 54 5.77 4.59 -3.10
CA SER A 54 5.25 5.34 -1.95
C SER A 54 5.24 6.84 -2.21
N LYS A 55 6.36 7.37 -2.71
CA LYS A 55 6.50 8.80 -3.06
C LYS A 55 5.56 9.19 -4.19
N GLN A 56 5.45 8.36 -5.26
CA GLN A 56 4.51 8.62 -6.34
C GLN A 56 3.05 8.64 -5.88
N PHE A 57 2.67 7.76 -4.97
CA PHE A 57 1.33 7.79 -4.38
C PHE A 57 1.13 9.05 -3.52
N TRP A 58 2.11 9.42 -2.70
CA TRP A 58 2.05 10.62 -1.87
C TRP A 58 1.88 11.90 -2.69
N GLN A 59 2.64 12.02 -3.79
CA GLN A 59 2.71 13.20 -4.64
C GLN A 59 1.73 13.15 -5.82
N ALA A 60 0.92 12.09 -5.94
CA ALA A 60 0.04 11.91 -7.08
C ALA A 60 -0.94 13.07 -7.24
N GLU A 61 -1.15 13.50 -8.49
CA GLU A 61 -2.08 14.56 -8.85
C GLU A 61 -3.49 14.30 -8.30
N GLY A 62 -4.18 15.36 -7.93
CA GLY A 62 -5.55 15.28 -7.38
C GLY A 62 -5.83 16.34 -6.31
N GLY A 63 -4.85 17.23 -6.01
CA GLY A 63 -5.04 18.37 -5.11
C GLY A 63 -5.28 18.02 -3.64
N GLU A 64 -5.12 16.74 -3.26
CA GLU A 64 -5.26 16.30 -1.88
C GLU A 64 -3.89 16.33 -1.19
N GLU A 65 -3.81 17.05 -0.09
CA GLU A 65 -2.64 16.96 0.80
C GLU A 65 -2.50 15.55 1.34
N GLY A 66 -1.27 15.12 1.58
CA GLY A 66 -0.92 13.83 2.14
C GLY A 66 0.15 13.93 3.20
N THR A 67 0.23 12.94 4.05
CA THR A 67 1.25 12.83 5.10
C THR A 67 2.20 11.68 4.77
N TYR A 68 3.51 11.97 4.78
CA TYR A 68 4.55 10.95 4.69
C TYR A 68 5.29 10.88 6.03
N LEU A 69 5.11 9.76 6.74
CA LEU A 69 5.80 9.46 8.00
C LEU A 69 7.00 8.58 7.67
N MET A 70 8.20 9.18 7.69
CA MET A 70 9.47 8.51 7.50
C MET A 70 10.06 8.12 8.86
N ASN A 71 10.29 6.85 9.10
CA ASN A 71 10.83 6.36 10.38
C ASN A 71 12.18 5.64 10.26
N GLU A 72 12.68 5.51 9.02
CA GLU A 72 14.02 5.00 8.74
C GLU A 72 14.43 5.39 7.31
N GLY A 73 15.27 6.40 7.17
CA GLY A 73 15.77 6.88 5.89
C GLY A 73 15.93 8.39 5.85
N ASP A 74 16.22 8.91 4.67
CA ASP A 74 16.41 10.33 4.46
C ASP A 74 15.08 11.09 4.49
N ILE A 75 15.04 12.18 5.25
CA ILE A 75 13.86 13.04 5.36
C ILE A 75 13.88 14.07 4.23
N GLU A 76 12.90 13.99 3.35
CA GLU A 76 12.70 14.96 2.28
C GLU A 76 11.74 16.09 2.71
N VAL A 77 11.75 17.18 1.94
CA VAL A 77 10.86 18.32 2.20
C VAL A 77 9.40 17.90 2.19
N GLY A 78 8.68 18.22 3.26
CA GLY A 78 7.27 17.86 3.45
C GLY A 78 7.02 16.52 4.15
N MET A 79 8.06 15.71 4.36
CA MET A 79 7.96 14.51 5.20
C MET A 79 8.00 14.86 6.69
N ILE A 80 7.41 14.02 7.49
CA ILE A 80 7.47 14.06 8.95
C ILE A 80 8.51 13.05 9.41
N ASP A 81 9.49 13.50 10.17
CA ASP A 81 10.44 12.62 10.84
C ASP A 81 9.72 11.86 11.97
N ALA A 82 9.54 10.57 11.77
CA ALA A 82 8.89 9.68 12.71
C ALA A 82 9.86 8.70 13.37
N THR A 83 11.19 8.92 13.21
CA THR A 83 12.25 8.02 13.67
C THR A 83 12.13 7.72 15.16
N ASP A 84 11.87 8.73 15.99
CA ASP A 84 11.77 8.61 17.44
C ASP A 84 10.32 8.58 17.97
N LEU A 85 9.33 8.62 17.07
CA LEU A 85 7.93 8.58 17.45
C LEU A 85 7.46 7.14 17.72
N HIS A 86 6.75 6.94 18.83
CA HIS A 86 6.02 5.70 19.04
C HIS A 86 4.84 5.60 18.07
N PRO A 87 4.49 4.40 17.52
CA PRO A 87 3.41 4.25 16.52
C PRO A 87 2.05 4.83 16.95
N GLU A 88 1.74 4.86 18.24
CA GLU A 88 0.52 5.50 18.74
C GLU A 88 0.48 7.01 18.47
N MET A 89 1.64 7.64 18.36
CA MET A 89 1.77 9.07 18.07
C MET A 89 1.67 9.41 16.58
N TYR A 90 1.63 8.41 15.68
CA TYR A 90 1.52 8.66 14.24
C TYR A 90 0.13 9.19 13.86
N ILE A 91 -0.93 8.65 14.45
CA ILE A 91 -2.33 8.98 14.09
C ILE A 91 -2.63 10.48 14.18
N PRO A 92 -2.22 11.21 15.25
CA PRO A 92 -2.41 12.66 15.32
C PRO A 92 -1.75 13.46 14.21
N HIS A 93 -0.68 12.94 13.60
CA HIS A 93 0.04 13.59 12.50
C HIS A 93 -0.55 13.26 11.12
N MET A 94 -1.43 12.27 11.01
CA MET A 94 -2.03 11.86 9.73
C MET A 94 -3.03 12.89 9.26
N ALA A 95 -2.69 13.65 8.23
CA ALA A 95 -3.56 14.62 7.56
C ALA A 95 -3.72 14.30 6.07
N GLY A 96 -4.80 14.78 5.47
CA GLY A 96 -5.08 14.58 4.06
C GLY A 96 -5.63 13.20 3.70
N GLY A 97 -5.70 12.93 2.41
CA GLY A 97 -6.27 11.70 1.84
C GLY A 97 -5.26 10.59 1.59
N ARG A 98 -3.95 10.91 1.56
CA ARG A 98 -2.84 9.98 1.29
C ARG A 98 -1.88 9.96 2.47
N ILE A 99 -1.85 8.85 3.17
CA ILE A 99 -0.95 8.65 4.32
C ILE A 99 0.06 7.57 3.95
N ILE A 100 1.34 7.86 4.13
CA ILE A 100 2.42 6.90 3.94
C ILE A 100 3.09 6.64 5.28
N VAL A 101 3.40 5.37 5.56
CA VAL A 101 4.23 4.92 6.68
C VAL A 101 5.40 4.14 6.10
N ASP A 102 6.57 4.72 6.14
CA ASP A 102 7.80 4.14 5.61
C ASP A 102 8.84 4.00 6.73
N SER A 103 8.90 2.80 7.32
CA SER A 103 8.25 1.55 7.01
C SER A 103 7.54 0.92 8.21
N LEU A 104 6.57 0.04 7.96
CA LEU A 104 6.01 -0.82 9.00
C LEU A 104 7.06 -1.80 9.54
N SER A 105 8.02 -2.18 8.70
CA SER A 105 9.15 -3.04 9.09
C SER A 105 9.93 -2.47 10.27
N THR A 106 10.23 -1.18 10.25
CA THR A 106 10.91 -0.49 11.36
C THR A 106 10.08 -0.50 12.63
N ILE A 107 8.75 -0.34 12.51
CA ILE A 107 7.84 -0.45 13.66
C ILE A 107 7.90 -1.85 14.27
N ILE A 108 7.91 -2.90 13.43
CA ILE A 108 7.99 -4.29 13.90
C ILE A 108 9.31 -4.57 14.58
N ILE A 109 10.42 -4.10 14.02
CA ILE A 109 11.77 -4.29 14.58
C ILE A 109 11.90 -3.58 15.94
N LYS A 110 11.39 -2.36 16.06
CA LYS A 110 11.51 -1.57 17.30
C LYS A 110 10.51 -1.97 18.39
N TYR A 111 9.27 -2.31 18.02
CA TYR A 111 8.15 -2.47 18.97
C TYR A 111 7.46 -3.83 18.91
N GLY A 112 7.86 -4.69 17.98
CA GLY A 112 7.29 -6.02 17.79
C GLY A 112 6.00 -6.04 16.97
N ILE A 113 5.66 -7.24 16.48
CA ILE A 113 4.52 -7.48 15.59
C ILE A 113 3.16 -7.14 16.23
N GLU A 114 3.00 -7.35 17.53
CA GLU A 114 1.73 -7.07 18.21
C GLU A 114 1.40 -5.58 18.22
N GLU A 115 2.40 -4.72 18.46
CA GLU A 115 2.22 -3.28 18.45
C GLU A 115 1.95 -2.77 17.02
N ALA A 116 2.64 -3.31 16.01
CA ALA A 116 2.38 -3.01 14.62
C ALA A 116 0.94 -3.38 14.19
N LEU A 117 0.45 -4.54 14.60
CA LEU A 117 -0.93 -4.96 14.30
C LEU A 117 -1.97 -4.13 15.06
N LYS A 118 -1.69 -3.71 16.28
CA LYS A 118 -2.53 -2.78 17.04
C LYS A 118 -2.60 -1.42 16.35
N PHE A 119 -1.47 -0.91 15.88
CA PHE A 119 -1.39 0.32 15.08
C PHE A 119 -2.24 0.20 13.81
N LEU A 120 -2.08 -0.86 13.02
CA LEU A 120 -2.87 -1.09 11.80
C LEU A 120 -4.38 -1.16 12.07
N ARG A 121 -4.81 -1.78 13.19
CA ARG A 121 -6.24 -1.82 13.55
C ARG A 121 -6.81 -0.44 13.86
N LYS A 122 -6.11 0.36 14.67
CA LYS A 122 -6.52 1.73 15.02
C LYS A 122 -6.58 2.61 13.78
N THR A 123 -5.54 2.55 12.96
CA THR A 123 -5.45 3.36 11.74
C THR A 123 -6.52 2.99 10.72
N ARG A 124 -6.89 1.70 10.58
CA ARG A 124 -7.98 1.28 9.68
C ARG A 124 -9.31 1.97 9.99
N GLU A 125 -9.67 2.05 11.26
CA GLU A 125 -10.91 2.72 11.67
C GLU A 125 -10.88 4.19 11.26
N GLU A 126 -9.74 4.84 11.44
CA GLU A 126 -9.55 6.25 11.10
C GLU A 126 -9.59 6.49 9.58
N MET A 127 -8.91 5.65 8.80
CA MET A 127 -8.92 5.73 7.33
C MET A 127 -10.34 5.57 6.78
N ARG A 128 -11.11 4.62 7.30
CA ARG A 128 -12.51 4.42 6.88
C ARG A 128 -13.41 5.60 7.19
N LYS A 129 -13.28 6.19 8.39
CA LYS A 129 -14.08 7.37 8.77
C LYS A 129 -13.80 8.56 7.86
N ARG A 130 -12.56 8.75 7.46
CA ARG A 130 -12.10 9.91 6.69
C ARG A 130 -12.13 9.68 5.18
N GLY A 131 -12.35 8.46 4.71
CA GLY A 131 -12.17 8.10 3.30
C GLY A 131 -10.72 8.21 2.83
N ALA A 132 -9.74 8.29 3.76
CA ALA A 132 -8.32 8.37 3.45
C ALA A 132 -7.72 6.98 3.19
N ASN A 133 -6.60 6.93 2.47
CA ASN A 133 -5.83 5.71 2.30
C ASN A 133 -4.53 5.78 3.12
N MET A 134 -4.16 4.69 3.78
CA MET A 134 -2.82 4.52 4.30
C MET A 134 -2.08 3.44 3.51
N LEU A 135 -0.98 3.83 2.89
CA LEU A 135 -0.01 2.93 2.29
C LEU A 135 1.14 2.72 3.27
N PHE A 136 1.51 1.48 3.52
CA PHE A 136 2.65 1.15 4.36
C PHE A 136 3.60 0.19 3.66
N VAL A 137 4.88 0.47 3.84
CA VAL A 137 5.98 -0.30 3.25
C VAL A 137 6.37 -1.44 4.18
N VAL A 138 6.58 -2.63 3.62
CA VAL A 138 7.16 -3.78 4.31
C VAL A 138 8.32 -4.32 3.47
N TYR A 139 9.48 -4.47 4.07
CA TYR A 139 10.62 -5.06 3.39
C TYR A 139 10.60 -6.58 3.52
N THR A 140 10.93 -7.28 2.43
CA THR A 140 11.08 -8.74 2.43
C THR A 140 12.36 -9.19 3.13
N ASP A 141 12.43 -10.48 3.45
CA ASP A 141 13.61 -11.18 3.98
C ASP A 141 14.08 -10.77 5.40
N ILE A 142 13.35 -9.88 6.06
CA ILE A 142 13.64 -9.43 7.44
C ILE A 142 12.58 -9.86 8.46
N HIS A 143 11.43 -10.36 8.00
CA HIS A 143 10.35 -10.83 8.87
C HIS A 143 10.08 -12.31 8.70
N PRO A 144 9.84 -13.06 9.80
CA PRO A 144 9.38 -14.43 9.71
C PRO A 144 8.08 -14.58 8.90
N GLN A 145 7.93 -15.69 8.18
CA GLN A 145 6.74 -15.96 7.35
C GLN A 145 5.41 -15.81 8.12
N MET A 146 5.41 -16.15 9.41
CA MET A 146 4.23 -16.00 10.26
C MET A 146 3.84 -14.53 10.44
N GLU A 147 4.81 -13.64 10.62
CA GLU A 147 4.56 -12.19 10.74
C GLU A 147 4.06 -11.62 9.42
N MET A 148 4.70 -11.96 8.31
CA MET A 148 4.25 -11.55 6.97
C MET A 148 2.80 -11.96 6.72
N THR A 149 2.42 -13.21 7.07
CA THR A 149 1.04 -13.67 6.94
C THR A 149 0.07 -12.83 7.75
N ARG A 150 0.42 -12.46 8.99
CA ARG A 150 -0.41 -11.62 9.87
C ARG A 150 -0.57 -10.21 9.32
N ILE A 151 0.50 -9.62 8.78
CA ILE A 151 0.48 -8.29 8.17
C ILE A 151 -0.39 -8.29 6.91
N MET A 152 -0.20 -9.27 6.01
CA MET A 152 -1.01 -9.42 4.79
C MET A 152 -2.50 -9.58 5.11
N ARG A 153 -2.84 -10.31 6.18
CA ARG A 153 -4.24 -10.40 6.63
C ARG A 153 -4.77 -9.07 7.14
N ALA A 154 -3.91 -8.27 7.76
CA ALA A 154 -4.27 -6.96 8.27
C ALA A 154 -4.45 -5.90 7.15
N ALA A 155 -3.87 -6.02 5.98
CA ALA A 155 -4.07 -5.12 4.86
C ALA A 155 -5.41 -5.36 4.14
N ASP A 156 -5.99 -4.31 3.55
CA ASP A 156 -7.15 -4.42 2.66
C ASP A 156 -6.70 -4.68 1.21
N LEU A 157 -5.53 -4.17 0.81
CA LEU A 157 -4.90 -4.38 -0.48
C LEU A 157 -3.43 -4.74 -0.29
N VAL A 158 -2.92 -5.73 -1.05
CA VAL A 158 -1.54 -6.22 -0.95
C VAL A 158 -0.90 -6.25 -2.33
N ILE A 159 0.21 -5.54 -2.47
CA ILE A 159 0.97 -5.42 -3.73
C ILE A 159 2.42 -5.82 -3.47
N GLU A 160 2.92 -6.73 -4.27
CA GLU A 160 4.32 -7.16 -4.28
C GLU A 160 5.09 -6.48 -5.41
N PHE A 161 6.27 -5.98 -5.09
CA PHE A 161 7.26 -5.49 -6.04
C PHE A 161 8.40 -6.50 -6.12
N LYS A 162 8.60 -7.08 -7.29
CA LYS A 162 9.65 -8.06 -7.56
C LYS A 162 10.73 -7.51 -8.47
N THR A 163 11.95 -7.93 -8.22
CA THR A 163 13.09 -7.70 -9.10
C THR A 163 13.79 -9.02 -9.33
N ASP A 164 13.78 -9.47 -10.57
CA ASP A 164 14.46 -10.68 -11.01
C ASP A 164 15.65 -10.29 -11.91
N ILE A 165 16.80 -10.92 -11.68
CA ILE A 165 18.01 -10.64 -12.44
C ILE A 165 18.28 -11.87 -13.31
N HIS A 166 18.19 -11.70 -14.63
CA HIS A 166 18.43 -12.73 -15.62
C HIS A 166 19.63 -12.36 -16.48
N GLN A 167 20.78 -13.06 -16.31
CA GLN A 167 22.01 -12.82 -17.05
C GLN A 167 22.45 -11.34 -17.06
N ALA A 168 22.05 -10.56 -18.04
CA ALA A 168 22.40 -9.15 -18.21
C ALA A 168 21.19 -8.20 -18.10
N GLU A 169 20.02 -8.71 -17.76
CA GLU A 169 18.77 -7.93 -17.71
C GLU A 169 18.18 -7.94 -16.29
N ILE A 170 17.61 -6.79 -15.92
CA ILE A 170 16.84 -6.63 -14.67
C ILE A 170 15.36 -6.54 -15.07
N GLU A 171 14.60 -7.55 -14.71
CA GLU A 171 13.15 -7.57 -14.89
C GLU A 171 12.47 -7.15 -13.59
N ARG A 172 11.53 -6.19 -13.69
CA ARG A 172 10.72 -5.75 -12.56
C ARG A 172 9.25 -5.97 -12.83
N THR A 173 8.59 -6.61 -11.89
CA THR A 173 7.16 -6.90 -11.99
C THR A 173 6.45 -6.55 -10.69
N LEU A 174 5.19 -6.19 -10.82
CA LEU A 174 4.28 -5.89 -9.74
C LEU A 174 3.13 -6.89 -9.77
N ALA A 175 2.78 -7.45 -8.62
CA ALA A 175 1.66 -8.36 -8.45
C ALA A 175 0.67 -7.82 -7.42
N VAL A 176 -0.61 -7.79 -7.75
CA VAL A 176 -1.68 -7.50 -6.80
C VAL A 176 -2.21 -8.83 -6.26
N HIS A 177 -1.87 -9.16 -5.01
CA HIS A 177 -2.23 -10.44 -4.40
C HIS A 177 -3.60 -10.43 -3.72
N LYS A 178 -4.03 -9.27 -3.27
CA LYS A 178 -5.26 -9.12 -2.50
C LYS A 178 -5.92 -7.78 -2.78
N ILE A 179 -7.22 -7.82 -2.99
CA ILE A 179 -8.13 -6.68 -2.91
C ILE A 179 -9.29 -7.14 -2.04
N LYS A 180 -9.56 -6.42 -0.96
CA LYS A 180 -10.66 -6.75 -0.07
C LYS A 180 -11.98 -6.61 -0.81
N ASP A 181 -12.86 -7.60 -0.65
CA ASP A 181 -14.20 -7.66 -1.23
C ASP A 181 -14.23 -7.61 -2.78
N ALA A 182 -13.09 -7.91 -3.44
CA ALA A 182 -12.97 -7.99 -4.90
C ALA A 182 -11.96 -9.05 -5.34
N ALA A 183 -12.05 -9.48 -6.60
CA ALA A 183 -11.05 -10.36 -7.20
C ALA A 183 -9.77 -9.58 -7.50
N ALA A 184 -8.63 -10.15 -7.14
CA ALA A 184 -7.33 -9.62 -7.52
C ALA A 184 -7.03 -9.95 -9.00
N PRO A 185 -6.34 -9.03 -9.73
CA PRO A 185 -5.88 -9.29 -11.10
C PRO A 185 -4.99 -10.53 -11.17
N GLN A 186 -5.16 -11.34 -12.22
CA GLN A 186 -4.41 -12.60 -12.39
C GLN A 186 -3.10 -12.43 -13.16
N ARG A 187 -2.73 -11.21 -13.53
CA ARG A 187 -1.52 -10.93 -14.33
C ARG A 187 -0.53 -10.08 -13.54
N LEU A 188 0.74 -10.31 -13.81
CA LEU A 188 1.83 -9.43 -13.38
C LEU A 188 1.82 -8.17 -14.25
N LEU A 189 2.22 -7.05 -13.65
CA LEU A 189 2.38 -5.77 -14.33
C LEU A 189 3.88 -5.45 -14.42
N PRO A 190 4.51 -5.57 -15.61
CA PRO A 190 5.89 -5.15 -15.81
C PRO A 190 6.05 -3.65 -15.59
N PHE A 191 7.17 -3.25 -15.02
CA PHE A 191 7.49 -1.84 -14.85
C PHE A 191 9.00 -1.55 -15.00
N ILE A 192 9.31 -0.31 -15.28
CA ILE A 192 10.67 0.22 -15.27
C ILE A 192 10.77 1.35 -14.24
N ILE A 193 11.98 1.58 -13.78
CA ILE A 193 12.33 2.75 -12.95
C ILE A 193 13.09 3.71 -13.86
N SER A 194 12.57 4.92 -14.02
CA SER A 194 13.14 6.00 -14.81
C SER A 194 13.37 7.26 -13.95
N ASP A 195 13.85 8.33 -14.53
CA ASP A 195 13.92 9.66 -13.91
C ASP A 195 12.55 10.25 -13.53
N LYS A 196 11.47 9.70 -14.11
CA LYS A 196 10.07 10.05 -13.78
C LYS A 196 9.46 9.16 -12.68
N GLY A 197 10.24 8.21 -12.16
CA GLY A 197 9.78 7.23 -11.18
C GLY A 197 9.41 5.88 -11.81
N ILE A 198 8.37 5.23 -11.28
CA ILE A 198 7.88 3.95 -11.76
C ILE A 198 6.93 4.17 -12.95
N GLU A 199 7.27 3.58 -14.07
CA GLU A 199 6.44 3.52 -15.26
C GLU A 199 6.04 2.08 -15.52
N ALA A 200 4.75 1.77 -15.33
CA ALA A 200 4.21 0.43 -15.53
C ALA A 200 3.38 0.38 -16.82
N SER A 201 3.66 -0.63 -17.65
CA SER A 201 2.95 -0.83 -18.92
C SER A 201 1.98 -2.00 -18.83
N THR A 202 0.74 -1.78 -19.28
CA THR A 202 -0.25 -2.86 -19.43
C THR A 202 -0.11 -3.61 -20.76
N THR A 203 0.72 -3.12 -21.67
CA THR A 203 1.05 -3.78 -22.94
C THR A 203 2.25 -4.70 -22.72
N SER A 204 2.04 -6.02 -22.86
CA SER A 204 3.14 -6.97 -22.96
C SER A 204 4.02 -6.58 -24.15
N ARG A 205 5.30 -6.32 -23.95
CA ARG A 205 6.24 -6.36 -25.07
C ARG A 205 6.26 -7.82 -25.53
N VAL A 206 5.65 -8.08 -26.69
CA VAL A 206 5.94 -9.29 -27.44
C VAL A 206 7.36 -9.08 -27.98
N VAL A 207 8.32 -9.78 -27.39
CA VAL A 207 9.67 -9.92 -27.94
C VAL A 207 9.62 -11.03 -29.00
#